data_8a2431a0bf08bbcaaf6d839c14be5dec
#
_entry.id   8a2431a0bf08bbcaaf6d839c14be5dec
#
_cell.length_a   1.000
_cell.length_b   1.000
_cell.length_c   1.000
_cell.angle_alpha   90.00
_cell.angle_beta   90.00
_cell.angle_gamma   90.00
#
_symmetry.space_group_name_H-M   'P 1'
#
loop_
_entity.id
_entity.type
_entity.pdbx_description
1 polymer ?
#
loop_
_entity_poly.entity_id
_entity_poly.type
_entity_poly.pdbx_seq_one_letter_code
_entity_poly.pdbx_strand_id
1 'polypeptide(L)'
;MNKETLIKYYDLIRPTRCVIEESQRYLRLEHEDKESYVSYFTVNAIVGELDFPSSEIFYFQQQQFTFPVDTSMNVEIVENRKALTTVRNKKKELKDLDNHAYQAGGETSSNVVDALDSVDELETDLDQTKESMYKLSYVIRVSAPDLDELKRRCDEVKDFYDDLNVKLVRPAGDMLGLHSEFLPASKRYINDYVQYVKSDFLAGLGFGATQQLGETTGIYMGYSVDTGRNVYLQPSLASQGVKGTVTNALASAFVGSLGGGKSFCNNLLVYYSVLFGGQAVILDPKAERGNWRETLPEIAHEINIVNLTSDKDNAGLLDPFVIMKNVKDAESLAIDILTFLTGISSRDGEKFPVLRKAVRSVTQSDSRGLLHVIDELRREDTPISRNIADHIDSFTDYDFAHLLFSDGTVENAISLDNQLNIIQVADLVLPDNDTTFEEYTTIELLSVSMLIVISTFALDFIHSDRSIFKIVDLDEAWAFLNVAQGETLSNKLVRAGRAMQAGVYFVTQSSGDVSKESLKNNIGLKFAFRSTDINEIKQTLEFFGIDKDDENNQKRLRDLENGQCLLQDLYGCVGVVQIHPVFEELLHAFDTRPPIQRNEVE
;
A
#
# COMPACT_ATOMS: atom_id res chain seq x y z
N MET A 1 27.17 -36.05 12.09
CA MET A 1 28.10 -35.17 11.37
C MET A 1 29.47 -35.82 11.38
N ASN A 2 30.16 -35.93 10.22
CA ASN A 2 31.48 -36.57 10.11
C ASN A 2 32.55 -35.69 10.82
N LYS A 3 33.60 -36.31 11.37
CA LYS A 3 34.70 -35.63 12.09
C LYS A 3 35.39 -34.55 11.24
N GLU A 4 35.53 -34.78 9.92
CA GLU A 4 36.08 -33.82 8.99
C GLU A 4 35.14 -32.61 8.78
N THR A 5 33.83 -32.82 8.76
CA THR A 5 32.84 -31.75 8.68
C THR A 5 32.83 -30.90 9.95
N LEU A 6 33.02 -31.52 11.11
CA LEU A 6 33.16 -30.82 12.39
C LEU A 6 34.43 -29.94 12.43
N ILE A 7 35.56 -30.45 11.93
CA ILE A 7 36.83 -29.71 11.89
C ILE A 7 36.67 -28.48 10.97
N LYS A 8 36.09 -28.65 9.79
CA LYS A 8 35.80 -27.52 8.89
C LYS A 8 34.85 -26.47 9.51
N TYR A 9 33.88 -26.90 10.29
CA TYR A 9 33.01 -26.00 11.05
C TYR A 9 33.77 -25.23 12.13
N TYR A 10 34.63 -25.90 12.88
CA TYR A 10 35.47 -25.24 13.90
C TYR A 10 36.46 -24.24 13.26
N ASP A 11 37.01 -24.54 12.10
CA ASP A 11 37.91 -23.62 11.40
C ASP A 11 37.18 -22.36 10.84
N LEU A 12 35.89 -22.49 10.53
CA LEU A 12 35.05 -21.37 10.09
C LEU A 12 34.62 -20.41 11.22
N ILE A 13 34.40 -20.97 12.43
CA ILE A 13 33.91 -20.21 13.59
C ILE A 13 35.04 -19.79 14.54
N ARG A 14 36.24 -20.32 14.38
CA ARG A 14 37.40 -19.93 15.16
C ARG A 14 37.98 -18.63 14.66
N PRO A 15 37.95 -17.53 15.44
CA PRO A 15 38.64 -16.32 15.03
C PRO A 15 40.13 -16.62 14.93
N THR A 16 40.62 -16.66 13.71
CA THR A 16 42.05 -16.84 13.44
C THR A 16 42.83 -15.68 14.03
N ARG A 17 43.71 -15.94 14.99
CA ARG A 17 44.59 -14.96 15.64
C ARG A 17 43.93 -13.91 16.53
N CYS A 18 42.77 -14.19 17.11
CA CYS A 18 42.15 -13.30 18.08
C CYS A 18 42.47 -13.82 19.50
N VAL A 19 42.99 -12.98 20.35
CA VAL A 19 43.12 -13.22 21.80
C VAL A 19 41.88 -12.67 22.46
N ILE A 20 41.24 -13.50 23.30
CA ILE A 20 40.07 -13.13 24.08
C ILE A 20 40.46 -13.06 25.55
N GLU A 21 40.35 -11.91 26.16
CA GLU A 21 40.58 -11.70 27.57
C GLU A 21 39.24 -11.34 28.25
N GLU A 22 38.88 -12.14 29.25
CA GLU A 22 37.65 -11.91 30.02
C GLU A 22 37.90 -10.95 31.17
N SER A 23 37.11 -9.89 31.24
CA SER A 23 36.99 -9.03 32.40
C SER A 23 35.62 -9.20 33.05
N GLN A 24 35.39 -8.55 34.20
CA GLN A 24 34.14 -8.73 34.96
C GLN A 24 32.87 -8.50 34.13
N ARG A 25 32.85 -7.49 33.26
CA ARG A 25 31.66 -7.10 32.52
C ARG A 25 31.88 -6.89 31.02
N TYR A 26 33.01 -7.32 30.48
CA TYR A 26 33.30 -7.27 29.05
C TYR A 26 34.36 -8.30 28.66
N LEU A 27 34.43 -8.60 27.36
CA LEU A 27 35.55 -9.28 26.74
C LEU A 27 36.38 -8.23 25.96
N ARG A 28 37.70 -8.28 26.11
CA ARG A 28 38.64 -7.61 25.23
C ARG A 28 39.05 -8.59 24.13
N LEU A 29 38.86 -8.16 22.88
CA LEU A 29 39.21 -8.93 21.71
C LEU A 29 40.40 -8.23 21.05
N GLU A 30 41.54 -8.92 20.99
CA GLU A 30 42.76 -8.41 20.38
C GLU A 30 43.06 -9.20 19.11
N HIS A 31 43.13 -8.52 17.96
CA HIS A 31 43.41 -9.10 16.65
C HIS A 31 44.46 -8.26 15.94
N GLU A 32 45.67 -8.77 15.78
CA GLU A 32 46.82 -8.05 15.23
C GLU A 32 47.05 -6.71 15.97
N ASP A 33 46.90 -5.58 15.26
CA ASP A 33 47.09 -4.23 15.82
C ASP A 33 45.76 -3.56 16.24
N LYS A 34 44.66 -4.31 16.32
CA LYS A 34 43.33 -3.77 16.64
C LYS A 34 42.77 -4.42 17.89
N GLU A 35 42.20 -3.58 18.74
CA GLU A 35 41.43 -3.99 19.90
C GLU A 35 39.96 -3.65 19.73
N SER A 36 39.09 -4.46 20.31
CA SER A 36 37.68 -4.16 20.45
C SER A 36 37.16 -4.73 21.78
N TYR A 37 36.10 -4.13 22.25
CA TYR A 37 35.51 -4.46 23.55
C TYR A 37 34.05 -4.86 23.32
N VAL A 38 33.64 -5.94 23.99
CA VAL A 38 32.32 -6.57 23.83
C VAL A 38 31.69 -6.84 25.18
N SER A 39 30.43 -6.50 25.34
CA SER A 39 29.66 -6.78 26.54
C SER A 39 28.32 -7.44 26.18
N TYR A 40 27.78 -8.17 27.16
CA TYR A 40 26.55 -8.94 26.99
C TYR A 40 25.52 -8.54 28.04
N PHE A 41 24.27 -8.46 27.58
CA PHE A 41 23.10 -8.30 28.43
C PHE A 41 22.20 -9.52 28.30
N THR A 42 21.48 -9.82 29.37
CA THR A 42 20.42 -10.82 29.39
C THR A 42 19.16 -10.21 29.98
N VAL A 43 17.99 -10.76 29.66
CA VAL A 43 16.73 -10.34 30.25
C VAL A 43 16.65 -10.88 31.69
N ASN A 44 16.48 -9.96 32.64
CA ASN A 44 16.27 -10.29 34.04
C ASN A 44 14.79 -10.40 34.40
N ALA A 45 14.02 -9.41 33.98
CA ALA A 45 12.57 -9.36 34.20
C ALA A 45 11.88 -8.53 33.14
N ILE A 46 10.64 -8.88 32.86
CA ILE A 46 9.69 -8.09 32.09
C ILE A 46 8.63 -7.62 33.08
N VAL A 47 8.45 -6.31 33.21
CA VAL A 47 7.52 -5.71 34.16
C VAL A 47 6.23 -5.33 33.42
N GLY A 48 5.14 -6.04 33.71
CA GLY A 48 3.86 -5.88 33.03
C GLY A 48 3.72 -6.82 31.83
N GLU A 49 2.72 -6.56 31.01
CA GLU A 49 2.43 -7.33 29.81
C GLU A 49 3.17 -6.70 28.60
N LEU A 50 3.79 -7.56 27.81
CA LEU A 50 4.36 -7.22 26.52
C LEU A 50 3.57 -7.98 25.45
N ASP A 51 2.56 -7.31 24.92
CA ASP A 51 1.77 -7.83 23.82
C ASP A 51 2.34 -7.40 22.46
N PHE A 52 2.02 -8.16 21.42
CA PHE A 52 2.20 -7.69 20.06
C PHE A 52 1.23 -6.49 19.81
N PRO A 53 1.68 -5.37 19.21
CA PRO A 53 2.94 -5.17 18.49
C PRO A 53 4.17 -4.73 19.30
N SER A 54 4.13 -4.64 20.61
CA SER A 54 5.26 -4.09 21.40
C SER A 54 6.39 -5.10 21.62
N SER A 55 6.08 -6.39 21.63
CA SER A 55 7.08 -7.46 21.89
C SER A 55 8.02 -7.75 20.73
N GLU A 56 7.68 -7.35 19.50
CA GLU A 56 8.57 -7.48 18.33
C GLU A 56 9.87 -6.68 18.47
N ILE A 57 9.94 -5.75 19.41
CA ILE A 57 11.15 -4.97 19.69
C ILE A 57 12.35 -5.84 20.01
N PHE A 58 12.15 -7.03 20.58
CA PHE A 58 13.22 -7.97 20.84
C PHE A 58 13.88 -8.50 19.56
N TYR A 59 13.15 -8.48 18.43
CA TYR A 59 13.67 -8.90 17.14
C TYR A 59 14.18 -7.72 16.31
N PHE A 60 13.47 -6.58 16.35
CA PHE A 60 13.76 -5.41 15.52
C PHE A 60 14.53 -4.30 16.24
N GLN A 61 15.05 -4.53 17.42
CA GLN A 61 15.79 -3.56 18.24
C GLN A 61 16.91 -2.82 17.49
N GLN A 62 17.56 -3.48 16.52
CA GLN A 62 18.69 -2.90 15.78
C GLN A 62 18.31 -1.62 15.02
N GLN A 63 17.03 -1.39 14.78
CA GLN A 63 16.54 -0.19 14.12
C GLN A 63 16.50 1.03 15.05
N GLN A 64 16.64 0.82 16.34
CA GLN A 64 16.58 1.86 17.35
C GLN A 64 17.94 2.48 17.71
N PHE A 65 19.03 1.82 17.30
CA PHE A 65 20.38 2.26 17.66
C PHE A 65 21.18 2.74 16.46
N THR A 66 22.03 3.76 16.66
CA THR A 66 22.95 4.27 15.63
C THR A 66 24.23 3.43 15.47
N PHE A 67 24.39 2.40 16.31
CA PHE A 67 25.50 1.46 16.31
C PHE A 67 24.98 0.02 16.22
N PRO A 68 25.80 -0.93 15.74
CA PRO A 68 25.37 -2.31 15.62
C PRO A 68 25.20 -2.97 17.00
N VAL A 69 24.05 -3.63 17.16
CA VAL A 69 23.71 -4.47 18.31
C VAL A 69 23.34 -5.83 17.77
N ASP A 70 23.98 -6.89 18.27
CA ASP A 70 23.69 -8.26 17.87
C ASP A 70 22.85 -8.96 18.93
N THR A 71 21.99 -9.87 18.51
CA THR A 71 21.20 -10.71 19.43
C THR A 71 21.38 -12.17 19.14
N SER A 72 21.36 -12.96 20.20
CA SER A 72 21.26 -14.41 20.15
C SER A 72 20.02 -14.85 20.91
N MET A 73 19.17 -15.63 20.25
CA MET A 73 17.97 -16.19 20.84
C MET A 73 18.00 -17.70 20.71
N ASN A 74 18.13 -18.36 21.86
CA ASN A 74 18.13 -19.82 21.95
C ASN A 74 16.84 -20.29 22.60
N VAL A 75 16.08 -21.13 21.89
CA VAL A 75 14.78 -21.63 22.32
C VAL A 75 14.84 -23.15 22.46
N GLU A 76 14.48 -23.67 23.63
CA GLU A 76 14.35 -25.08 23.92
C GLU A 76 12.91 -25.42 24.27
N ILE A 77 12.32 -26.42 23.59
CA ILE A 77 10.95 -26.84 23.84
C ILE A 77 10.92 -27.74 25.09
N VAL A 78 10.03 -27.39 26.02
CA VAL A 78 9.72 -28.21 27.20
C VAL A 78 8.34 -28.82 27.03
N GLU A 79 8.27 -30.12 26.84
CA GLU A 79 7.02 -30.86 26.71
C GLU A 79 6.05 -30.53 27.85
N ASN A 80 4.76 -30.38 27.57
CA ASN A 80 3.72 -29.98 28.53
C ASN A 80 3.81 -30.76 29.87
N ARG A 81 3.97 -32.08 29.82
CA ARG A 81 4.08 -32.92 31.04
C ARG A 81 5.27 -32.54 31.93
N LYS A 82 6.41 -32.22 31.31
CA LYS A 82 7.62 -31.77 32.03
C LYS A 82 7.43 -30.35 32.56
N ALA A 83 6.83 -29.49 31.75
CA ALA A 83 6.49 -28.12 32.12
C ALA A 83 5.61 -28.08 33.36
N LEU A 84 4.49 -28.80 33.35
CA LEU A 84 3.59 -28.91 34.51
C LEU A 84 4.30 -29.42 35.77
N THR A 85 5.20 -30.40 35.61
CA THR A 85 5.98 -30.89 36.77
C THR A 85 6.89 -29.80 37.32
N THR A 86 7.55 -29.02 36.46
CA THR A 86 8.43 -27.92 36.87
C THR A 86 7.65 -26.83 37.58
N VAL A 87 6.51 -26.42 37.00
CA VAL A 87 5.62 -25.37 37.53
C VAL A 87 5.07 -25.81 38.93
N ARG A 88 4.61 -27.04 39.06
CA ARG A 88 4.12 -27.58 40.32
C ARG A 88 5.20 -27.65 41.40
N ASN A 89 6.42 -27.99 41.03
CA ASN A 89 7.55 -27.98 41.98
C ASN A 89 7.85 -26.55 42.44
N LYS A 90 7.84 -25.58 41.52
CA LYS A 90 8.05 -24.15 41.84
C LYS A 90 6.95 -23.61 42.76
N LYS A 91 5.71 -23.93 42.45
CA LYS A 91 4.56 -23.61 43.31
C LYS A 91 4.73 -24.12 44.72
N LYS A 92 5.21 -25.35 44.86
CA LYS A 92 5.49 -25.95 46.19
C LYS A 92 6.59 -25.19 46.93
N GLU A 93 7.70 -24.85 46.25
CA GLU A 93 8.76 -24.03 46.84
C GLU A 93 8.25 -22.67 47.33
N LEU A 94 7.45 -21.98 46.52
CA LEU A 94 6.88 -20.67 46.87
C LEU A 94 5.92 -20.78 48.04
N LYS A 95 5.10 -21.83 48.12
CA LYS A 95 4.22 -22.09 49.25
C LYS A 95 4.99 -22.41 50.54
N ASP A 96 6.09 -23.13 50.43
CA ASP A 96 6.95 -23.40 51.57
C ASP A 96 7.61 -22.11 52.07
N LEU A 97 8.04 -21.20 51.19
CA LEU A 97 8.57 -19.88 51.57
C LEU A 97 7.51 -19.01 52.25
N ASP A 98 6.30 -18.98 51.72
CA ASP A 98 5.15 -18.27 52.31
C ASP A 98 4.83 -18.78 53.70
N ASN A 99 4.74 -20.10 53.89
CA ASN A 99 4.50 -20.72 55.16
C ASN A 99 5.61 -20.43 56.20
N HIS A 100 6.87 -20.42 55.78
CA HIS A 100 8.00 -20.05 56.64
C HIS A 100 7.94 -18.59 57.09
N ALA A 101 7.61 -17.67 56.20
CA ALA A 101 7.42 -16.26 56.54
C ALA A 101 6.29 -16.08 57.56
N TYR A 102 5.15 -16.75 57.35
CA TYR A 102 4.03 -16.73 58.28
C TYR A 102 4.37 -17.31 59.67
N GLN A 103 5.11 -18.46 59.72
CA GLN A 103 5.55 -19.07 60.97
C GLN A 103 6.58 -18.20 61.73
N ALA A 104 7.35 -17.40 61.02
CA ALA A 104 8.28 -16.45 61.61
C ALA A 104 7.63 -15.16 62.11
N GLY A 105 6.31 -15.03 62.02
CA GLY A 105 5.55 -13.86 62.46
C GLY A 105 5.72 -12.61 61.58
N GLY A 106 6.19 -12.77 60.34
CA GLY A 106 6.33 -11.75 59.35
C GLY A 106 5.22 -11.79 58.28
N GLU A 107 5.04 -10.69 57.58
CA GLU A 107 4.20 -10.63 56.37
C GLU A 107 4.99 -11.20 55.19
N THR A 108 4.31 -11.96 54.35
CA THR A 108 4.90 -12.47 53.10
C THR A 108 5.20 -11.30 52.17
N SER A 109 6.39 -11.30 51.59
CA SER A 109 6.74 -10.30 50.59
C SER A 109 5.74 -10.30 49.42
N SER A 110 5.31 -9.11 48.98
CA SER A 110 4.42 -8.98 47.82
C SER A 110 4.93 -9.74 46.59
N ASN A 111 6.23 -9.78 46.39
CA ASN A 111 6.86 -10.53 45.30
C ASN A 111 6.59 -12.04 45.34
N VAL A 112 6.43 -12.63 46.53
CA VAL A 112 6.11 -14.06 46.68
C VAL A 112 4.64 -14.32 46.41
N VAL A 113 3.78 -13.38 46.79
CA VAL A 113 2.33 -13.45 46.51
C VAL A 113 2.09 -13.36 45.03
N ASP A 114 2.65 -12.34 44.36
CA ASP A 114 2.53 -12.13 42.91
C ASP A 114 3.09 -13.33 42.13
N ALA A 115 4.20 -13.91 42.60
CA ALA A 115 4.79 -15.11 42.00
C ALA A 115 3.91 -16.37 42.18
N LEU A 116 3.19 -16.49 43.31
CA LEU A 116 2.22 -17.58 43.52
C LEU A 116 1.03 -17.45 42.57
N ASP A 117 0.48 -16.29 42.44
CA ASP A 117 -0.64 -16.03 41.53
C ASP A 117 -0.25 -16.32 40.08
N SER A 118 0.90 -15.83 39.62
CA SER A 118 1.43 -16.08 38.27
C SER A 118 1.68 -17.58 38.01
N VAL A 119 2.19 -18.33 39.00
CA VAL A 119 2.42 -19.76 38.87
C VAL A 119 1.12 -20.55 38.85
N ASP A 120 0.08 -20.10 39.58
CA ASP A 120 -1.24 -20.72 39.59
C ASP A 120 -1.96 -20.54 38.26
N GLU A 121 -1.87 -19.34 37.68
CA GLU A 121 -2.38 -19.03 36.36
C GLU A 121 -1.68 -19.88 35.27
N LEU A 122 -0.33 -19.93 35.32
CA LEU A 122 0.44 -20.71 34.35
C LEU A 122 0.17 -22.23 34.48
N GLU A 123 -0.02 -22.75 35.69
CA GLU A 123 -0.41 -24.16 35.90
C GLU A 123 -1.76 -24.46 35.26
N THR A 124 -2.74 -23.57 35.47
CA THR A 124 -4.10 -23.70 34.95
C THR A 124 -4.10 -23.69 33.44
N ASP A 125 -3.40 -22.75 32.86
CA ASP A 125 -3.27 -22.55 31.42
C ASP A 125 -2.63 -23.78 30.74
N LEU A 126 -1.47 -24.23 31.23
CA LEU A 126 -0.79 -25.40 30.69
C LEU A 126 -1.61 -26.70 30.85
N ASP A 127 -2.42 -26.81 31.90
CA ASP A 127 -3.30 -27.96 32.10
C ASP A 127 -4.51 -27.95 31.18
N GLN A 128 -5.04 -26.76 30.83
CA GLN A 128 -6.19 -26.59 29.94
C GLN A 128 -5.79 -26.70 28.48
N THR A 129 -4.77 -25.95 28.05
CA THR A 129 -4.36 -25.86 26.64
C THR A 129 -3.55 -27.07 26.17
N LYS A 130 -2.88 -27.77 27.09
CA LYS A 130 -1.91 -28.84 26.80
C LYS A 130 -0.72 -28.39 25.95
N GLU A 131 -0.46 -27.09 25.90
CA GLU A 131 0.67 -26.53 25.16
C GLU A 131 2.01 -26.86 25.79
N SER A 132 3.06 -26.76 24.97
CA SER A 132 4.44 -26.82 25.43
C SER A 132 4.86 -25.49 26.02
N MET A 133 5.78 -25.52 26.99
CA MET A 133 6.47 -24.33 27.47
C MET A 133 7.84 -24.22 26.77
N TYR A 134 8.41 -23.05 26.75
CA TYR A 134 9.68 -22.79 26.10
C TYR A 134 10.67 -22.19 27.08
N LYS A 135 11.93 -22.67 27.03
CA LYS A 135 13.05 -22.02 27.69
C LYS A 135 13.71 -21.09 26.70
N LEU A 136 13.66 -19.83 26.97
CA LEU A 136 14.22 -18.77 26.16
C LEU A 136 15.48 -18.21 26.81
N SER A 137 16.63 -18.29 26.13
CA SER A 137 17.80 -17.48 26.42
C SER A 137 17.88 -16.38 25.38
N TYR A 138 17.79 -15.12 25.81
CA TYR A 138 17.89 -13.96 24.96
C TYR A 138 19.09 -13.12 25.41
N VAL A 139 20.11 -13.05 24.58
CA VAL A 139 21.36 -12.36 24.86
C VAL A 139 21.60 -11.24 23.84
N ILE A 140 21.88 -10.07 24.34
CA ILE A 140 22.22 -8.88 23.55
C ILE A 140 23.73 -8.67 23.63
N ARG A 141 24.39 -8.49 22.48
CA ARG A 141 25.81 -8.19 22.36
C ARG A 141 26.01 -6.76 21.92
N VAL A 142 26.75 -6.00 22.69
CA VAL A 142 27.17 -4.64 22.38
C VAL A 142 28.68 -4.61 22.20
N SER A 143 29.16 -4.07 21.10
CA SER A 143 30.59 -3.96 20.77
C SER A 143 31.00 -2.50 20.53
N ALA A 144 32.25 -2.17 20.88
CA ALA A 144 32.82 -0.85 20.66
C ALA A 144 34.34 -0.93 20.47
N PRO A 145 34.95 0.12 19.84
CA PRO A 145 36.40 0.18 19.62
C PRO A 145 37.19 0.46 20.91
N ASP A 146 36.58 1.06 21.92
CA ASP A 146 37.17 1.40 23.20
C ASP A 146 36.18 1.25 24.36
N LEU A 147 36.68 1.35 25.59
CA LEU A 147 35.89 1.13 26.81
C LEU A 147 34.89 2.26 27.10
N ASP A 148 35.22 3.49 26.79
CA ASP A 148 34.34 4.63 27.06
C ASP A 148 33.14 4.59 26.13
N GLU A 149 33.37 4.30 24.87
CA GLU A 149 32.32 4.10 23.89
C GLU A 149 31.49 2.83 24.23
N LEU A 150 32.11 1.73 24.68
CA LEU A 150 31.37 0.56 25.13
C LEU A 150 30.41 0.89 26.27
N LYS A 151 30.88 1.68 27.24
CA LYS A 151 30.07 2.10 28.38
C LYS A 151 28.86 2.92 27.90
N ARG A 152 29.08 3.93 27.06
CA ARG A 152 28.03 4.77 26.51
C ARG A 152 26.96 3.96 25.78
N ARG A 153 27.38 3.03 24.89
CA ARG A 153 26.47 2.15 24.16
C ARG A 153 25.71 1.21 25.09
N CYS A 154 26.37 0.67 26.12
CA CYS A 154 25.72 -0.19 27.09
C CYS A 154 24.66 0.56 27.91
N ASP A 155 24.94 1.82 28.29
CA ASP A 155 23.97 2.64 29.03
C ASP A 155 22.77 2.96 28.13
N GLU A 156 22.99 3.33 26.85
CA GLU A 156 21.93 3.59 25.89
C GLU A 156 21.02 2.37 25.63
N VAL A 157 21.61 1.17 25.46
CA VAL A 157 20.83 -0.07 25.30
C VAL A 157 20.03 -0.37 26.57
N LYS A 158 20.62 -0.18 27.75
CA LYS A 158 19.91 -0.42 29.00
C LYS A 158 18.74 0.54 29.20
N ASP A 159 18.95 1.83 28.98
CA ASP A 159 17.92 2.86 29.14
C ASP A 159 16.75 2.60 28.17
N PHE A 160 17.04 2.28 26.90
CA PHE A 160 16.04 1.91 25.91
C PHE A 160 15.12 0.76 26.37
N TYR A 161 15.68 -0.32 26.90
CA TYR A 161 14.88 -1.43 27.40
C TYR A 161 14.19 -1.14 28.74
N ASP A 162 14.80 -0.30 29.59
CA ASP A 162 14.17 0.15 30.84
C ASP A 162 12.91 0.98 30.56
N ASP A 163 12.91 1.81 29.50
CA ASP A 163 11.73 2.59 29.03
C ASP A 163 10.59 1.68 28.55
N LEU A 164 10.93 0.50 28.04
CA LEU A 164 9.96 -0.53 27.62
C LEU A 164 9.56 -1.49 28.78
N ASN A 165 9.88 -1.17 30.01
CA ASN A 165 9.67 -2.02 31.18
C ASN A 165 10.37 -3.39 31.12
N VAL A 166 11.42 -3.53 30.30
CA VAL A 166 12.26 -4.73 30.23
C VAL A 166 13.55 -4.48 31.00
N LYS A 167 13.74 -5.21 32.09
CA LYS A 167 14.93 -5.08 32.94
C LYS A 167 16.05 -5.97 32.41
N LEU A 168 17.08 -5.34 31.86
CA LEU A 168 18.30 -6.03 31.45
C LEU A 168 19.30 -6.14 32.62
N VAL A 169 20.02 -7.25 32.67
CA VAL A 169 21.17 -7.43 33.54
C VAL A 169 22.43 -7.58 32.69
N ARG A 170 23.51 -6.94 33.15
CA ARG A 170 24.88 -7.12 32.63
C ARG A 170 25.65 -7.98 33.62
N PRO A 171 25.72 -9.29 33.40
CA PRO A 171 26.32 -10.23 34.36
C PRO A 171 27.79 -9.91 34.64
N ALA A 172 28.26 -10.30 35.83
CA ALA A 172 29.67 -10.16 36.17
C ALA A 172 30.31 -11.56 36.17
N GLY A 173 31.31 -11.79 35.30
CA GLY A 173 32.05 -13.05 35.23
C GLY A 173 31.49 -14.10 34.25
N ASP A 174 30.38 -13.83 33.57
CA ASP A 174 29.73 -14.78 32.64
C ASP A 174 29.92 -14.43 31.17
N MET A 175 30.77 -13.46 30.86
CA MET A 175 30.92 -12.89 29.52
C MET A 175 31.33 -13.95 28.49
N LEU A 176 32.27 -14.83 28.81
CA LEU A 176 32.72 -15.86 27.88
C LEU A 176 31.63 -16.94 27.66
N GLY A 177 30.88 -17.27 28.70
CA GLY A 177 29.75 -18.19 28.61
C GLY A 177 28.65 -17.66 27.70
N LEU A 178 28.31 -16.36 27.83
CA LEU A 178 27.33 -15.68 27.00
C LEU A 178 27.83 -15.48 25.56
N HIS A 179 29.14 -15.24 25.38
CA HIS A 179 29.74 -15.19 24.05
C HIS A 179 29.51 -16.49 23.25
N SER A 180 29.56 -17.64 23.93
CA SER A 180 29.37 -18.92 23.28
C SER A 180 27.99 -19.08 22.65
N GLU A 181 26.95 -18.36 23.13
CA GLU A 181 25.59 -18.42 22.56
C GLU A 181 25.49 -17.80 21.18
N PHE A 182 26.47 -16.98 20.79
CA PHE A 182 26.57 -16.42 19.42
C PHE A 182 27.28 -17.36 18.44
N LEU A 183 27.81 -18.45 18.91
CA LEU A 183 28.46 -19.45 18.05
C LEU A 183 27.41 -20.47 17.57
N PRO A 184 27.24 -20.68 16.23
CA PRO A 184 26.29 -21.65 15.72
C PRO A 184 26.47 -23.04 16.28
N ALA A 185 25.38 -23.66 16.72
CA ALA A 185 25.36 -25.00 17.35
C ALA A 185 26.16 -25.14 18.64
N SER A 186 26.54 -24.05 19.29
CA SER A 186 27.15 -24.10 20.64
C SER A 186 26.13 -24.54 21.67
N LYS A 187 26.65 -25.15 22.75
CA LYS A 187 25.83 -25.44 23.92
C LYS A 187 25.70 -24.18 24.77
N ARG A 188 24.52 -24.01 25.38
CA ARG A 188 24.33 -23.01 26.42
C ARG A 188 25.07 -23.45 27.69
N TYR A 189 25.97 -22.60 28.17
CA TYR A 189 26.74 -22.84 29.36
C TYR A 189 26.14 -22.17 30.59
N ILE A 190 25.47 -21.04 30.41
CA ILE A 190 24.85 -20.26 31.48
C ILE A 190 23.33 -20.48 31.41
N ASN A 191 22.75 -20.93 32.53
CA ASN A 191 21.32 -21.23 32.64
C ASN A 191 20.57 -20.29 33.60
N ASP A 192 21.28 -19.38 34.27
CA ASP A 192 20.72 -18.53 35.33
C ASP A 192 19.79 -17.42 34.75
N TYR A 193 19.92 -17.11 33.45
CA TYR A 193 19.17 -16.05 32.78
C TYR A 193 18.12 -16.57 31.78
N VAL A 194 17.77 -17.85 31.90
CA VAL A 194 16.76 -18.48 31.05
C VAL A 194 15.37 -18.07 31.52
N GLN A 195 14.57 -17.58 30.60
CA GLN A 195 13.16 -17.28 30.85
C GLN A 195 12.28 -18.44 30.39
N TYR A 196 11.20 -18.68 31.13
CA TYR A 196 10.20 -19.68 30.77
C TYR A 196 9.00 -18.94 30.21
N VAL A 197 8.69 -19.15 28.92
CA VAL A 197 7.67 -18.41 28.18
C VAL A 197 6.69 -19.36 27.51
N LYS A 198 5.49 -18.84 27.25
CA LYS A 198 4.44 -19.51 26.47
C LYS A 198 4.65 -19.29 24.96
N SER A 199 3.89 -20.05 24.14
CA SER A 199 3.88 -19.93 22.67
C SER A 199 3.48 -18.53 22.21
N ASP A 200 2.51 -17.91 22.88
CA ASP A 200 2.00 -16.57 22.55
C ASP A 200 3.11 -15.51 22.63
N PHE A 201 3.87 -15.54 23.72
CA PHE A 201 5.00 -14.62 23.88
C PHE A 201 6.04 -14.79 22.77
N LEU A 202 6.40 -16.05 22.42
CA LEU A 202 7.35 -16.29 21.31
C LEU A 202 6.80 -15.85 19.97
N ALA A 203 5.52 -16.08 19.72
CA ALA A 203 4.86 -15.60 18.51
C ALA A 203 4.86 -14.07 18.45
N GLY A 204 4.58 -13.42 19.58
CA GLY A 204 4.61 -11.96 19.73
C GLY A 204 5.97 -11.31 19.46
N LEU A 205 7.09 -12.05 19.67
CA LEU A 205 8.42 -11.54 19.32
C LEU A 205 8.61 -11.32 17.82
N GLY A 206 7.77 -11.90 16.97
CA GLY A 206 7.79 -11.70 15.52
C GLY A 206 9.07 -12.16 14.84
N PHE A 207 9.86 -13.04 15.46
CA PHE A 207 11.10 -13.53 14.83
C PHE A 207 10.77 -14.31 13.54
N GLY A 208 11.52 -14.01 12.48
CA GLY A 208 11.22 -14.51 11.14
C GLY A 208 10.15 -13.73 10.37
N ALA A 209 9.46 -12.81 11.01
CA ALA A 209 8.62 -11.83 10.33
C ALA A 209 9.49 -10.83 9.52
N THR A 210 8.90 -10.19 8.55
CA THR A 210 9.56 -9.12 7.81
C THR A 210 8.83 -7.81 8.02
N GLN A 211 9.58 -6.73 8.22
CA GLN A 211 9.07 -5.36 8.16
C GLN A 211 9.33 -4.73 6.79
N GLN A 212 9.73 -5.53 5.81
CA GLN A 212 9.90 -5.03 4.46
C GLN A 212 8.54 -4.62 3.89
N LEU A 213 8.48 -3.40 3.40
CA LEU A 213 7.35 -2.85 2.67
C LEU A 213 7.84 -2.47 1.27
N GLY A 214 7.13 -2.92 0.25
CA GLY A 214 7.55 -2.76 -1.14
C GLY A 214 8.70 -3.72 -1.54
N GLU A 215 9.33 -3.41 -2.65
CA GLU A 215 10.40 -4.17 -3.25
C GLU A 215 11.79 -3.67 -2.78
N THR A 216 12.82 -4.44 -3.07
CA THR A 216 14.21 -4.06 -2.74
C THR A 216 14.79 -3.02 -3.69
N THR A 217 14.21 -2.89 -4.88
CA THR A 217 14.58 -1.94 -5.93
C THR A 217 13.33 -1.47 -6.68
N GLY A 218 13.42 -0.37 -7.39
CA GLY A 218 12.31 0.16 -8.19
C GLY A 218 12.15 1.67 -8.03
N ILE A 219 10.92 2.14 -8.15
CA ILE A 219 10.55 3.53 -7.96
C ILE A 219 10.59 3.86 -6.47
N TYR A 220 11.42 4.79 -6.07
CA TYR A 220 11.44 5.29 -4.70
C TYR A 220 10.21 6.14 -4.43
N MET A 221 9.42 5.74 -3.42
CA MET A 221 8.20 6.45 -3.04
C MET A 221 8.35 7.22 -1.73
N GLY A 222 9.35 6.89 -0.93
CA GLY A 222 9.52 7.48 0.39
C GLY A 222 10.09 6.47 1.39
N TYR A 223 9.70 6.59 2.64
CA TYR A 223 10.19 5.71 3.70
C TYR A 223 9.05 5.28 4.65
N SER A 224 9.18 4.09 5.19
CA SER A 224 8.27 3.58 6.21
C SER A 224 8.39 4.41 7.49
N VAL A 225 7.28 4.92 8.00
CA VAL A 225 7.25 5.73 9.23
C VAL A 225 7.69 4.89 10.44
N ASP A 226 7.31 3.62 10.47
CA ASP A 226 7.60 2.73 11.60
C ASP A 226 9.08 2.30 11.65
N THR A 227 9.73 2.16 10.50
CA THR A 227 11.08 1.55 10.43
C THR A 227 12.16 2.48 9.87
N GLY A 228 11.80 3.62 9.31
CA GLY A 228 12.72 4.53 8.60
C GLY A 228 13.32 3.95 7.31
N ARG A 229 12.90 2.74 6.88
CA ARG A 229 13.43 2.09 5.66
C ARG A 229 12.82 2.69 4.41
N ASN A 230 13.63 2.82 3.38
CA ASN A 230 13.17 3.24 2.06
C ASN A 230 12.16 2.24 1.49
N VAL A 231 11.12 2.78 0.86
CA VAL A 231 10.08 2.02 0.18
C VAL A 231 10.21 2.22 -1.33
N TYR A 232 10.41 1.11 -2.03
CA TYR A 232 10.48 1.06 -3.49
C TYR A 232 9.30 0.28 -4.02
N LEU A 233 8.75 0.69 -5.17
CA LEU A 233 7.66 0.00 -5.85
C LEU A 233 8.02 -0.33 -7.30
N GLN A 234 7.57 -1.50 -7.74
CA GLN A 234 7.63 -1.92 -9.14
C GLN A 234 6.21 -2.28 -9.63
N PRO A 235 5.41 -1.30 -10.06
CA PRO A 235 4.00 -1.54 -10.41
C PRO A 235 3.77 -2.61 -11.48
N SER A 236 4.75 -2.80 -12.39
CA SER A 236 4.68 -3.82 -13.45
C SER A 236 4.95 -5.26 -12.97
N LEU A 237 5.47 -5.44 -11.75
CA LEU A 237 6.01 -6.71 -11.28
C LEU A 237 4.95 -7.82 -11.16
N ALA A 238 3.72 -7.45 -10.75
CA ALA A 238 2.65 -8.42 -10.54
C ALA A 238 2.31 -9.23 -11.82
N SER A 239 2.41 -8.63 -13.02
CA SER A 239 2.13 -9.32 -14.29
C SER A 239 3.18 -10.36 -14.66
N GLN A 240 4.36 -10.31 -14.05
CA GLN A 240 5.47 -11.24 -14.32
C GLN A 240 5.32 -12.57 -13.59
N GLY A 241 4.23 -12.76 -12.81
CA GLY A 241 3.95 -14.02 -12.12
C GLY A 241 4.93 -14.31 -10.97
N VAL A 242 5.41 -13.27 -10.30
CA VAL A 242 6.30 -13.40 -9.16
C VAL A 242 5.59 -14.10 -8.01
N LYS A 243 6.26 -15.08 -7.41
CA LYS A 243 5.68 -15.86 -6.32
C LYS A 243 5.46 -14.98 -5.08
N GLY A 244 4.27 -15.05 -4.53
CA GLY A 244 3.90 -14.35 -3.28
C GLY A 244 3.10 -13.07 -3.49
N THR A 245 2.91 -12.59 -4.73
CA THR A 245 2.04 -11.43 -4.99
C THR A 245 0.58 -11.78 -4.73
N VAL A 246 -0.17 -10.85 -4.14
CA VAL A 246 -1.61 -11.03 -3.80
C VAL A 246 -2.49 -11.14 -5.04
N THR A 247 -2.08 -10.53 -6.14
CA THR A 247 -2.75 -10.61 -7.45
C THR A 247 -1.74 -10.47 -8.57
N ASN A 248 -2.09 -10.97 -9.76
CA ASN A 248 -1.31 -10.73 -10.98
C ASN A 248 -1.85 -9.54 -11.80
N ALA A 249 -2.84 -8.83 -11.30
CA ALA A 249 -3.36 -7.63 -11.95
C ALA A 249 -2.50 -6.41 -11.59
N LEU A 250 -2.52 -5.41 -12.47
CA LEU A 250 -1.68 -4.21 -12.37
C LEU A 250 -2.49 -2.97 -11.95
N ALA A 251 -3.69 -3.16 -11.40
CA ALA A 251 -4.49 -2.04 -10.93
C ALA A 251 -3.98 -1.52 -9.58
N SER A 252 -4.05 -0.22 -9.40
CA SER A 252 -3.71 0.50 -8.16
C SER A 252 -4.88 1.39 -7.74
N ALA A 253 -5.06 1.58 -6.42
CA ALA A 253 -6.09 2.47 -5.90
C ALA A 253 -5.50 3.49 -4.93
N PHE A 254 -5.89 4.75 -5.09
CA PHE A 254 -5.51 5.88 -4.25
C PHE A 254 -6.80 6.46 -3.63
N VAL A 255 -7.03 6.19 -2.35
CA VAL A 255 -8.29 6.52 -1.67
C VAL A 255 -8.06 7.46 -0.48
N GLY A 256 -9.05 8.27 -0.12
CA GLY A 256 -9.01 9.14 1.05
C GLY A 256 -9.58 10.54 0.80
N SER A 257 -9.69 11.33 1.85
CA SER A 257 -10.29 12.67 1.78
C SER A 257 -9.50 13.66 0.94
N LEU A 258 -10.12 14.78 0.58
CA LEU A 258 -9.46 15.88 -0.14
C LEU A 258 -8.28 16.45 0.66
N GLY A 259 -7.20 16.82 -0.05
CA GLY A 259 -6.01 17.40 0.56
C GLY A 259 -5.10 16.42 1.31
N GLY A 260 -5.39 15.11 1.32
CA GLY A 260 -4.58 14.09 1.99
C GLY A 260 -3.28 13.71 1.26
N GLY A 261 -3.10 14.12 -0.01
CA GLY A 261 -1.90 13.80 -0.81
C GLY A 261 -2.10 12.70 -1.86
N LYS A 262 -3.35 12.27 -2.14
CA LYS A 262 -3.66 11.25 -3.16
C LYS A 262 -3.08 11.58 -4.53
N SER A 263 -3.49 12.73 -5.09
CA SER A 263 -3.06 13.18 -6.42
C SER A 263 -1.54 13.35 -6.48
N PHE A 264 -0.92 13.84 -5.40
CA PHE A 264 0.53 13.96 -5.31
C PHE A 264 1.22 12.59 -5.42
N CYS A 265 0.82 11.62 -4.61
CA CYS A 265 1.40 10.26 -4.62
C CYS A 265 1.19 9.57 -5.97
N ASN A 266 -0.02 9.68 -6.54
CA ASN A 266 -0.35 9.16 -7.87
C ASN A 266 0.52 9.81 -8.96
N ASN A 267 0.59 11.13 -8.99
CA ASN A 267 1.41 11.89 -9.95
C ASN A 267 2.89 11.49 -9.87
N LEU A 268 3.42 11.31 -8.64
CA LEU A 268 4.79 10.87 -8.41
C LEU A 268 5.04 9.48 -9.01
N LEU A 269 4.13 8.53 -8.78
CA LEU A 269 4.25 7.17 -9.29
C LEU A 269 4.14 7.13 -10.82
N VAL A 270 3.24 7.90 -11.42
CA VAL A 270 3.10 8.03 -12.87
C VAL A 270 4.35 8.67 -13.48
N TYR A 271 4.82 9.79 -12.93
CA TYR A 271 6.02 10.49 -13.40
C TYR A 271 7.24 9.59 -13.45
N TYR A 272 7.54 8.91 -12.34
CA TYR A 272 8.70 8.00 -12.31
C TYR A 272 8.49 6.78 -13.21
N SER A 273 7.28 6.28 -13.37
CA SER A 273 7.00 5.19 -14.31
C SER A 273 7.32 5.60 -15.75
N VAL A 274 6.97 6.82 -16.15
CA VAL A 274 7.30 7.39 -17.47
C VAL A 274 8.80 7.61 -17.60
N LEU A 275 9.45 8.16 -16.58
CA LEU A 275 10.90 8.38 -16.58
C LEU A 275 11.69 7.06 -16.71
N PHE A 276 11.16 5.96 -16.20
CA PHE A 276 11.73 4.61 -16.38
C PHE A 276 11.33 3.95 -17.71
N GLY A 277 10.77 4.70 -18.66
CA GLY A 277 10.45 4.23 -20.01
C GLY A 277 9.04 3.64 -20.17
N GLY A 278 8.17 3.81 -19.18
CA GLY A 278 6.75 3.51 -19.29
C GLY A 278 5.99 4.55 -20.10
N GLN A 279 4.73 4.27 -20.39
CA GLN A 279 3.79 5.20 -21.04
C GLN A 279 2.57 5.42 -20.16
N ALA A 280 1.98 6.61 -20.20
CA ALA A 280 0.78 6.91 -19.43
C ALA A 280 -0.24 7.73 -20.21
N VAL A 281 -1.52 7.45 -19.93
CA VAL A 281 -2.66 8.29 -20.28
C VAL A 281 -3.36 8.69 -18.98
N ILE A 282 -3.46 9.98 -18.72
CA ILE A 282 -4.13 10.53 -17.54
C ILE A 282 -5.43 11.17 -17.99
N LEU A 283 -6.54 10.75 -17.39
CA LEU A 283 -7.80 11.47 -17.47
C LEU A 283 -7.85 12.48 -16.33
N ASP A 284 -7.79 13.76 -16.67
CA ASP A 284 -7.70 14.88 -15.74
C ASP A 284 -8.92 15.82 -15.89
N PRO A 285 -10.07 15.45 -15.31
CA PRO A 285 -11.30 16.25 -15.45
C PRO A 285 -11.24 17.60 -14.75
N LYS A 286 -10.27 17.80 -13.85
CA LYS A 286 -10.07 19.08 -13.14
C LYS A 286 -9.06 20.00 -13.79
N ALA A 287 -8.40 19.55 -14.85
CA ALA A 287 -7.34 20.29 -15.54
C ALA A 287 -6.19 20.77 -14.63
N GLU A 288 -5.86 19.96 -13.60
CA GLU A 288 -4.82 20.32 -12.62
C GLU A 288 -3.39 20.19 -13.17
N ARG A 289 -3.20 19.47 -14.28
CA ARG A 289 -1.87 19.12 -14.84
C ARG A 289 -1.48 19.95 -16.08
N GLY A 290 -2.18 21.07 -16.31
CA GLY A 290 -1.99 21.91 -17.51
C GLY A 290 -0.58 22.51 -17.64
N ASN A 291 0.11 22.72 -16.53
CA ASN A 291 1.46 23.32 -16.47
C ASN A 291 2.61 22.31 -16.44
N TRP A 292 2.35 21.00 -16.56
CA TRP A 292 3.40 19.99 -16.42
C TRP A 292 4.53 20.07 -17.45
N ARG A 293 4.27 20.59 -18.64
CA ARG A 293 5.33 20.87 -19.63
C ARG A 293 6.36 21.89 -19.13
N GLU A 294 5.92 22.84 -18.29
CA GLU A 294 6.75 23.91 -17.76
C GLU A 294 7.45 23.49 -16.47
N THR A 295 6.75 22.72 -15.64
CA THR A 295 7.21 22.31 -14.30
C THR A 295 8.01 21.03 -14.29
N LEU A 296 7.97 20.23 -15.37
CA LEU A 296 8.70 18.95 -15.52
C LEU A 296 9.58 18.99 -16.78
N PRO A 297 10.65 19.80 -16.80
CA PRO A 297 11.47 20.01 -17.98
C PRO A 297 12.16 18.75 -18.51
N GLU A 298 12.46 17.78 -17.63
CA GLU A 298 13.15 16.53 -17.98
C GLU A 298 12.35 15.68 -18.97
N ILE A 299 11.02 15.69 -18.86
CA ILE A 299 10.10 14.94 -19.72
C ILE A 299 9.18 15.83 -20.55
N ALA A 300 9.42 17.15 -20.60
CA ALA A 300 8.55 18.12 -21.27
C ALA A 300 8.27 17.78 -22.75
N HIS A 301 9.25 17.20 -23.44
CA HIS A 301 9.14 16.79 -24.84
C HIS A 301 8.31 15.53 -25.04
N GLU A 302 8.10 14.74 -23.99
CA GLU A 302 7.29 13.53 -24.00
C GLU A 302 5.85 13.78 -23.52
N ILE A 303 5.53 15.00 -23.05
CA ILE A 303 4.22 15.33 -22.54
C ILE A 303 3.35 15.87 -23.68
N ASN A 304 2.21 15.22 -23.90
CA ASN A 304 1.12 15.69 -24.76
C ASN A 304 -0.08 16.09 -23.89
N ILE A 305 -0.50 17.35 -23.94
CA ILE A 305 -1.68 17.84 -23.22
C ILE A 305 -2.76 18.15 -24.24
N VAL A 306 -3.86 17.42 -24.15
CA VAL A 306 -5.05 17.61 -24.98
C VAL A 306 -6.10 18.32 -24.12
N ASN A 307 -6.31 19.60 -24.40
CA ASN A 307 -7.34 20.40 -23.72
C ASN A 307 -8.63 20.34 -24.54
N LEU A 308 -9.61 19.63 -24.04
CA LEU A 308 -10.94 19.55 -24.64
C LEU A 308 -11.81 20.64 -24.01
N THR A 309 -11.96 21.73 -24.75
CA THR A 309 -12.78 22.89 -24.37
C THR A 309 -13.98 22.99 -25.31
N SER A 310 -14.98 23.82 -24.96
CA SER A 310 -16.13 24.14 -25.81
C SER A 310 -15.78 24.96 -27.05
N ASP A 311 -14.50 25.21 -27.31
CA ASP A 311 -14.07 25.92 -28.52
C ASP A 311 -14.41 25.13 -29.78
N LYS A 312 -14.80 25.84 -30.83
CA LYS A 312 -15.19 25.24 -32.13
C LYS A 312 -14.07 24.41 -32.76
N ASP A 313 -12.82 24.74 -32.46
CA ASP A 313 -11.65 23.99 -32.96
C ASP A 313 -11.55 22.56 -32.38
N ASN A 314 -12.25 22.31 -31.29
CA ASN A 314 -12.33 21.00 -30.64
C ASN A 314 -13.58 20.19 -31.02
N ALA A 315 -14.43 20.71 -31.93
CA ALA A 315 -15.67 20.06 -32.32
C ALA A 315 -15.41 18.65 -32.87
N GLY A 316 -16.12 17.66 -32.32
CA GLY A 316 -16.07 16.27 -32.76
C GLY A 316 -14.86 15.47 -32.29
N LEU A 317 -13.95 16.03 -31.50
CA LEU A 317 -12.77 15.29 -31.04
C LEU A 317 -13.13 14.03 -30.21
N LEU A 318 -14.28 14.03 -29.54
CA LEU A 318 -14.81 12.89 -28.78
C LEU A 318 -15.96 12.17 -29.51
N ASP A 319 -16.24 12.49 -30.78
CA ASP A 319 -17.21 11.71 -31.55
C ASP A 319 -16.69 10.27 -31.71
N PRO A 320 -17.47 9.24 -31.36
CA PRO A 320 -17.05 7.83 -31.49
C PRO A 320 -16.53 7.48 -32.88
N PHE A 321 -17.09 8.07 -33.95
CA PHE A 321 -16.68 7.82 -35.34
C PHE A 321 -15.37 8.52 -35.73
N VAL A 322 -14.92 9.47 -34.92
CA VAL A 322 -13.64 10.19 -35.10
C VAL A 322 -12.53 9.58 -34.27
N ILE A 323 -12.82 9.34 -32.97
CA ILE A 323 -11.79 8.91 -32.00
C ILE A 323 -11.41 7.43 -32.15
N MET A 324 -12.34 6.57 -32.59
CA MET A 324 -12.10 5.14 -32.71
C MET A 324 -11.54 4.77 -34.09
N LYS A 325 -10.38 4.10 -34.11
CA LYS A 325 -9.74 3.61 -35.36
C LYS A 325 -10.54 2.50 -36.04
N ASN A 326 -11.24 1.68 -35.26
CA ASN A 326 -12.02 0.55 -35.76
C ASN A 326 -13.50 0.94 -35.86
N VAL A 327 -14.06 0.83 -37.05
CA VAL A 327 -15.45 1.20 -37.35
C VAL A 327 -16.49 0.40 -36.53
N LYS A 328 -16.20 -0.87 -36.18
CA LYS A 328 -17.12 -1.66 -35.34
C LYS A 328 -17.10 -1.21 -33.90
N ASP A 329 -15.94 -0.81 -33.40
CA ASP A 329 -15.80 -0.29 -32.04
C ASP A 329 -16.45 1.10 -31.95
N ALA A 330 -16.34 1.93 -33.00
CA ALA A 330 -17.06 3.18 -33.13
C ALA A 330 -18.59 2.98 -33.10
N GLU A 331 -19.13 1.99 -33.86
CA GLU A 331 -20.56 1.62 -33.84
C GLU A 331 -21.02 1.24 -32.44
N SER A 332 -20.26 0.38 -31.76
CA SER A 332 -20.60 -0.08 -30.41
C SER A 332 -20.59 1.08 -29.41
N LEU A 333 -19.56 1.92 -29.45
CA LEU A 333 -19.44 3.08 -28.57
C LEU A 333 -20.55 4.10 -28.83
N ALA A 334 -20.88 4.37 -30.08
CA ALA A 334 -21.98 5.28 -30.45
C ALA A 334 -23.33 4.77 -29.90
N ILE A 335 -23.59 3.45 -30.00
CA ILE A 335 -24.80 2.85 -29.43
C ILE A 335 -24.79 3.00 -27.89
N ASP A 336 -23.67 2.71 -27.24
CA ASP A 336 -23.56 2.78 -25.76
C ASP A 336 -23.81 4.22 -25.27
N ILE A 337 -23.23 5.22 -25.94
CA ILE A 337 -23.41 6.64 -25.60
C ILE A 337 -24.85 7.09 -25.82
N LEU A 338 -25.41 6.80 -26.99
CA LEU A 338 -26.78 7.24 -27.32
C LEU A 338 -27.83 6.53 -26.45
N THR A 339 -27.64 5.27 -26.09
CA THR A 339 -28.50 4.57 -25.13
C THR A 339 -28.36 5.14 -23.71
N PHE A 340 -27.15 5.51 -23.30
CA PHE A 340 -26.92 6.17 -22.03
C PHE A 340 -27.61 7.54 -21.97
N LEU A 341 -27.40 8.40 -22.96
CA LEU A 341 -28.01 9.73 -23.01
C LEU A 341 -29.53 9.71 -23.08
N THR A 342 -30.10 8.79 -23.87
CA THR A 342 -31.56 8.74 -24.08
C THR A 342 -32.30 7.90 -23.06
N GLY A 343 -31.60 7.12 -22.24
CA GLY A 343 -32.20 6.13 -21.33
C GLY A 343 -32.85 4.94 -22.06
N ILE A 344 -32.65 4.76 -23.37
CA ILE A 344 -33.20 3.67 -24.14
C ILE A 344 -32.50 2.37 -23.74
N SER A 345 -33.23 1.45 -23.13
CA SER A 345 -32.68 0.15 -22.74
C SER A 345 -32.54 -0.77 -23.97
N SER A 346 -31.50 -1.59 -24.01
CA SER A 346 -31.35 -2.68 -25.00
C SER A 346 -32.51 -3.68 -24.99
N ARG A 347 -33.35 -3.67 -23.96
CA ARG A 347 -34.57 -4.48 -23.84
C ARG A 347 -35.83 -3.78 -24.39
N ASP A 348 -35.73 -2.50 -24.78
CA ASP A 348 -36.83 -1.80 -25.43
C ASP A 348 -36.99 -2.33 -26.87
N GLY A 349 -38.02 -3.13 -27.07
CA GLY A 349 -38.29 -3.80 -28.36
C GLY A 349 -38.71 -2.84 -29.48
N GLU A 350 -39.07 -1.61 -29.16
CA GLU A 350 -39.54 -0.62 -30.15
C GLU A 350 -38.46 0.42 -30.47
N LYS A 351 -37.90 1.04 -29.44
CA LYS A 351 -36.97 2.19 -29.62
C LYS A 351 -35.55 1.71 -29.95
N PHE A 352 -35.04 0.71 -29.25
CA PHE A 352 -33.66 0.25 -29.42
C PHE A 352 -33.35 -0.23 -30.85
N PRO A 353 -34.20 -1.05 -31.52
CA PRO A 353 -33.95 -1.45 -32.92
C PRO A 353 -33.89 -0.26 -33.88
N VAL A 354 -34.71 0.77 -33.68
CA VAL A 354 -34.73 1.98 -34.50
C VAL A 354 -33.43 2.78 -34.34
N LEU A 355 -33.02 3.02 -33.07
CA LEU A 355 -31.75 3.70 -32.79
C LEU A 355 -30.57 2.92 -33.40
N ARG A 356 -30.48 1.60 -33.12
CA ARG A 356 -29.42 0.76 -33.65
C ARG A 356 -29.34 0.75 -35.17
N LYS A 357 -30.48 0.73 -35.84
CA LYS A 357 -30.56 0.79 -37.32
C LYS A 357 -29.97 2.11 -37.85
N ALA A 358 -30.32 3.24 -37.23
CA ALA A 358 -29.79 4.54 -37.61
C ALA A 358 -28.26 4.62 -37.42
N VAL A 359 -27.74 4.18 -36.26
CA VAL A 359 -26.28 4.14 -36.02
C VAL A 359 -25.60 3.26 -37.06
N ARG A 360 -26.13 2.08 -37.36
CA ARG A 360 -25.58 1.17 -38.36
C ARG A 360 -25.59 1.73 -39.77
N SER A 361 -26.62 2.50 -40.15
CA SER A 361 -26.69 3.19 -41.43
C SER A 361 -25.54 4.19 -41.56
N VAL A 362 -25.32 5.02 -40.52
CA VAL A 362 -24.20 5.97 -40.48
C VAL A 362 -22.84 5.24 -40.50
N THR A 363 -22.71 4.14 -39.82
CA THR A 363 -21.48 3.31 -39.82
C THR A 363 -21.10 2.85 -41.24
N GLN A 364 -22.08 2.58 -42.09
CA GLN A 364 -21.90 2.14 -43.47
C GLN A 364 -21.74 3.29 -44.49
N SER A 365 -21.95 4.52 -44.05
CA SER A 365 -21.81 5.71 -44.88
C SER A 365 -20.35 6.16 -45.04
N ASP A 366 -20.06 6.95 -46.04
CA ASP A 366 -18.77 7.63 -46.23
C ASP A 366 -18.61 8.79 -45.25
N SER A 367 -19.69 9.46 -44.87
CA SER A 367 -19.71 10.53 -43.85
C SER A 367 -20.24 9.96 -42.55
N ARG A 368 -19.40 9.96 -41.52
CA ARG A 368 -19.69 9.33 -40.21
C ARG A 368 -19.56 10.36 -39.10
N GLY A 369 -20.57 10.49 -38.28
CA GLY A 369 -20.60 11.36 -37.11
C GLY A 369 -21.93 11.21 -36.38
N LEU A 370 -21.97 11.59 -35.11
CA LEU A 370 -23.19 11.44 -34.29
C LEU A 370 -24.33 12.37 -34.80
N LEU A 371 -24.03 13.50 -35.41
CA LEU A 371 -25.07 14.35 -36.03
C LEU A 371 -25.78 13.63 -37.17
N HIS A 372 -25.07 12.82 -37.95
CA HIS A 372 -25.70 12.05 -39.03
C HIS A 372 -26.65 10.97 -38.50
N VAL A 373 -26.51 10.52 -37.25
CA VAL A 373 -27.48 9.61 -36.63
C VAL A 373 -28.82 10.30 -36.43
N ILE A 374 -28.81 11.59 -36.04
CA ILE A 374 -30.03 12.40 -35.93
C ILE A 374 -30.70 12.56 -37.27
N ASP A 375 -29.91 12.86 -38.33
CA ASP A 375 -30.43 13.01 -39.70
C ASP A 375 -31.02 11.70 -40.21
N GLU A 376 -30.39 10.57 -39.92
CA GLU A 376 -30.89 9.25 -40.36
C GLU A 376 -32.19 8.88 -39.66
N LEU A 377 -32.31 9.18 -38.34
CA LEU A 377 -33.55 9.00 -37.58
C LEU A 377 -34.68 9.89 -38.13
N ARG A 378 -34.39 11.13 -38.50
CA ARG A 378 -35.36 12.04 -39.14
C ARG A 378 -35.77 11.56 -40.53
N ARG A 379 -34.85 10.95 -41.29
CA ARG A 379 -35.12 10.40 -42.62
C ARG A 379 -36.04 9.19 -42.59
N GLU A 380 -35.99 8.36 -41.52
CA GLU A 380 -36.90 7.22 -41.34
C GLU A 380 -38.36 7.65 -41.10
N ASP A 381 -38.58 8.86 -40.61
CA ASP A 381 -39.83 9.59 -40.51
C ASP A 381 -40.99 8.87 -39.80
N THR A 382 -40.71 7.96 -38.87
CA THR A 382 -41.70 7.33 -37.98
C THR A 382 -41.91 8.16 -36.72
N PRO A 383 -43.07 8.06 -36.03
CA PRO A 383 -43.26 8.76 -34.75
C PRO A 383 -42.20 8.41 -33.70
N ILE A 384 -41.70 7.13 -33.70
CA ILE A 384 -40.69 6.66 -32.79
C ILE A 384 -39.33 7.27 -33.15
N SER A 385 -38.96 7.22 -34.45
CA SER A 385 -37.66 7.74 -34.88
C SER A 385 -37.55 9.25 -34.69
N ARG A 386 -38.64 10.00 -34.93
CA ARG A 386 -38.67 11.46 -34.68
C ARG A 386 -38.50 11.78 -33.18
N ASN A 387 -39.22 11.05 -32.30
CA ASN A 387 -39.09 11.23 -30.85
C ASN A 387 -37.66 10.97 -30.38
N ILE A 388 -37.01 9.93 -30.88
CA ILE A 388 -35.61 9.64 -30.55
C ILE A 388 -34.69 10.74 -31.10
N ALA A 389 -34.89 11.16 -32.34
CA ALA A 389 -34.10 12.23 -32.98
C ALA A 389 -34.20 13.55 -32.19
N ASP A 390 -35.41 13.99 -31.83
CA ASP A 390 -35.63 15.20 -31.06
C ASP A 390 -35.04 15.12 -29.66
N HIS A 391 -35.08 13.95 -29.03
CA HIS A 391 -34.45 13.74 -27.74
C HIS A 391 -32.92 13.84 -27.84
N ILE A 392 -32.28 13.21 -28.82
CA ILE A 392 -30.83 13.31 -29.03
C ILE A 392 -30.44 14.73 -29.40
N ASP A 393 -31.21 15.38 -30.27
CA ASP A 393 -30.94 16.75 -30.72
C ASP A 393 -30.97 17.77 -29.56
N SER A 394 -31.82 17.54 -28.54
CA SER A 394 -31.86 18.42 -27.37
C SER A 394 -30.56 18.44 -26.55
N PHE A 395 -29.69 17.46 -26.70
CA PHE A 395 -28.36 17.49 -26.08
C PHE A 395 -27.39 18.38 -26.84
N THR A 396 -27.59 18.58 -28.16
CA THR A 396 -26.70 19.39 -29.00
C THR A 396 -26.79 20.89 -28.74
N ASP A 397 -27.80 21.34 -28.01
CA ASP A 397 -27.98 22.74 -27.60
C ASP A 397 -26.95 23.23 -26.57
N TYR A 398 -26.20 22.31 -25.95
CA TYR A 398 -25.18 22.65 -24.97
C TYR A 398 -23.83 22.89 -25.62
N ASP A 399 -23.15 23.98 -25.27
CA ASP A 399 -21.91 24.41 -25.92
C ASP A 399 -20.84 23.31 -25.97
N PHE A 400 -20.62 22.60 -24.87
CA PHE A 400 -19.59 21.57 -24.87
C PHE A 400 -20.04 20.23 -25.49
N ALA A 401 -21.32 20.05 -25.82
CA ALA A 401 -21.78 18.89 -26.58
C ALA A 401 -21.14 18.80 -27.97
N HIS A 402 -20.61 19.94 -28.51
CA HIS A 402 -19.86 19.95 -29.76
C HIS A 402 -18.64 19.00 -29.74
N LEU A 403 -18.07 18.74 -28.58
CA LEU A 403 -16.98 17.77 -28.46
C LEU A 403 -17.42 16.35 -28.88
N LEU A 404 -18.66 15.98 -28.58
CA LEU A 404 -19.23 14.65 -28.81
C LEU A 404 -19.99 14.56 -30.12
N PHE A 405 -20.78 15.59 -30.47
CA PHE A 405 -21.64 15.59 -31.64
C PHE A 405 -21.00 16.34 -32.83
N SER A 406 -20.62 15.59 -33.87
CA SER A 406 -20.03 16.15 -35.08
C SER A 406 -20.56 15.49 -36.35
N ASP A 407 -20.20 16.09 -37.49
CA ASP A 407 -20.41 15.50 -38.82
C ASP A 407 -19.25 14.57 -39.24
N GLY A 408 -18.28 14.35 -38.35
CA GLY A 408 -17.12 13.49 -38.58
C GLY A 408 -15.98 14.17 -39.36
N THR A 409 -16.07 15.44 -39.67
CA THR A 409 -15.00 16.21 -40.33
C THR A 409 -14.14 16.87 -39.24
N VAL A 410 -13.03 16.23 -38.86
CA VAL A 410 -12.10 16.75 -37.84
C VAL A 410 -10.71 16.84 -38.44
N GLU A 411 -10.08 18.03 -38.37
CA GLU A 411 -8.75 18.27 -38.94
C GLU A 411 -7.63 17.60 -38.13
N ASN A 412 -7.76 17.49 -36.78
CA ASN A 412 -6.72 16.97 -35.87
C ASN A 412 -7.34 15.97 -34.89
N ALA A 413 -7.29 14.69 -35.22
CA ALA A 413 -7.71 13.64 -34.29
C ALA A 413 -6.75 13.55 -33.07
N ILE A 414 -7.28 13.14 -31.91
CA ILE A 414 -6.47 12.95 -30.71
C ILE A 414 -5.45 11.82 -30.97
N SER A 415 -4.16 12.11 -30.72
CA SER A 415 -3.08 11.11 -30.72
C SER A 415 -2.59 10.83 -29.31
N LEU A 416 -2.29 9.56 -29.01
CA LEU A 416 -1.66 9.10 -27.78
C LEU A 416 -0.24 8.55 -28.04
N ASP A 417 0.47 9.13 -28.98
CA ASP A 417 1.78 8.63 -29.43
C ASP A 417 2.93 9.05 -28.48
N ASN A 418 2.73 10.03 -27.62
CA ASN A 418 3.70 10.46 -26.62
C ASN A 418 3.78 9.50 -25.44
N GLN A 419 4.88 9.54 -24.67
CA GLN A 419 5.01 8.72 -23.47
C GLN A 419 4.01 9.12 -22.38
N LEU A 420 3.74 10.42 -22.23
CA LEU A 420 2.75 10.93 -21.28
C LEU A 420 1.69 11.75 -22.00
N ASN A 421 0.48 11.24 -22.00
CA ASN A 421 -0.68 11.89 -22.60
C ASN A 421 -1.66 12.30 -21.49
N ILE A 422 -1.99 13.57 -21.42
CA ILE A 422 -2.92 14.14 -20.42
C ILE A 422 -4.13 14.66 -21.18
N ILE A 423 -5.29 14.08 -20.92
CA ILE A 423 -6.56 14.48 -21.51
C ILE A 423 -7.33 15.28 -20.46
N GLN A 424 -7.42 16.57 -20.68
CA GLN A 424 -8.17 17.51 -19.84
C GLN A 424 -9.47 17.86 -20.53
N VAL A 425 -10.57 17.72 -19.81
CA VAL A 425 -11.88 18.11 -20.32
C VAL A 425 -12.37 19.27 -19.45
N ALA A 426 -12.30 20.48 -19.99
CA ALA A 426 -12.79 21.65 -19.29
C ALA A 426 -14.32 21.60 -19.13
N ASP A 427 -14.82 22.25 -18.09
CA ASP A 427 -16.25 22.47 -17.82
C ASP A 427 -17.07 21.18 -17.59
N LEU A 428 -16.43 20.03 -17.29
CA LEU A 428 -17.16 18.85 -16.88
C LEU A 428 -17.87 19.09 -15.54
N VAL A 429 -19.17 18.87 -15.54
CA VAL A 429 -19.99 18.86 -14.33
C VAL A 429 -20.26 17.39 -13.99
N LEU A 430 -19.60 16.90 -12.95
CA LEU A 430 -19.75 15.52 -12.51
C LEU A 430 -20.84 15.43 -11.44
N PRO A 431 -21.67 14.36 -11.45
CA PRO A 431 -22.67 14.17 -10.41
C PRO A 431 -22.01 13.93 -9.05
N ASP A 432 -22.66 14.29 -7.96
CA ASP A 432 -22.19 13.97 -6.63
C ASP A 432 -22.26 12.46 -6.36
N ASN A 433 -21.42 11.94 -5.45
CA ASN A 433 -21.33 10.52 -5.13
C ASN A 433 -22.66 9.86 -4.72
N ASP A 434 -23.56 10.63 -4.12
CA ASP A 434 -24.85 10.16 -3.62
C ASP A 434 -26.00 10.33 -4.63
N THR A 435 -25.73 10.93 -5.81
CA THR A 435 -26.75 11.19 -6.84
C THR A 435 -27.07 9.91 -7.59
N THR A 436 -28.35 9.55 -7.68
CA THR A 436 -28.79 8.40 -8.49
C THR A 436 -28.84 8.74 -9.97
N PHE A 437 -28.71 7.74 -10.84
CA PHE A 437 -28.69 7.94 -12.31
C PHE A 437 -29.94 8.68 -12.82
N GLU A 438 -31.10 8.46 -12.22
CA GLU A 438 -32.37 9.10 -12.58
C GLU A 438 -32.41 10.59 -12.22
N GLU A 439 -31.51 11.04 -11.37
CA GLU A 439 -31.41 12.43 -10.91
C GLU A 439 -30.35 13.22 -11.68
N TYR A 440 -29.58 12.58 -12.57
CA TYR A 440 -28.56 13.27 -13.36
C TYR A 440 -29.16 14.38 -14.22
N THR A 441 -28.57 15.54 -14.13
CA THR A 441 -28.87 16.65 -15.05
C THR A 441 -28.35 16.35 -16.46
N THR A 442 -28.86 17.05 -17.47
CA THR A 442 -28.41 16.90 -18.86
C THR A 442 -26.90 17.14 -19.02
N ILE A 443 -26.35 18.09 -18.27
CA ILE A 443 -24.91 18.40 -18.30
C ILE A 443 -24.10 17.27 -17.69
N GLU A 444 -24.56 16.68 -16.59
CA GLU A 444 -23.90 15.52 -15.97
C GLU A 444 -23.95 14.29 -16.88
N LEU A 445 -25.08 14.03 -17.55
CA LEU A 445 -25.18 12.95 -18.53
C LEU A 445 -24.17 13.12 -19.67
N LEU A 446 -24.04 14.32 -20.24
CA LEU A 446 -23.06 14.63 -21.27
C LEU A 446 -21.62 14.46 -20.76
N SER A 447 -21.33 14.98 -19.56
CA SER A 447 -20.01 14.89 -18.94
C SER A 447 -19.58 13.44 -18.70
N VAL A 448 -20.47 12.61 -18.16
CA VAL A 448 -20.19 11.17 -17.96
C VAL A 448 -20.04 10.45 -19.30
N SER A 449 -20.82 10.83 -20.33
CA SER A 449 -20.69 10.28 -21.69
C SER A 449 -19.30 10.53 -22.28
N MET A 450 -18.77 11.73 -22.11
CA MET A 450 -17.42 12.08 -22.56
C MET A 450 -16.35 11.25 -21.86
N LEU A 451 -16.46 11.07 -20.52
CA LEU A 451 -15.54 10.21 -19.77
C LEU A 451 -15.59 8.75 -20.25
N ILE A 452 -16.77 8.23 -20.61
CA ILE A 452 -16.92 6.88 -21.16
C ILE A 452 -16.20 6.78 -22.52
N VAL A 453 -16.34 7.78 -23.39
CA VAL A 453 -15.63 7.82 -24.68
C VAL A 453 -14.12 7.80 -24.47
N ILE A 454 -13.59 8.69 -23.66
CA ILE A 454 -12.16 8.83 -23.41
C ILE A 454 -11.60 7.54 -22.78
N SER A 455 -12.32 6.96 -21.82
CA SER A 455 -11.90 5.71 -21.18
C SER A 455 -11.94 4.52 -22.15
N THR A 456 -12.87 4.50 -23.10
CA THR A 456 -12.90 3.48 -24.17
C THR A 456 -11.73 3.66 -25.13
N PHE A 457 -11.37 4.90 -25.45
CA PHE A 457 -10.18 5.21 -26.24
C PHE A 457 -8.88 4.77 -25.54
N ALA A 458 -8.84 4.84 -24.21
CA ALA A 458 -7.73 4.33 -23.43
C ALA A 458 -7.52 2.80 -23.56
N LEU A 459 -8.57 2.04 -23.95
CA LEU A 459 -8.40 0.62 -24.28
C LEU A 459 -7.50 0.40 -25.50
N ASP A 460 -7.61 1.24 -26.52
CA ASP A 460 -6.74 1.16 -27.70
C ASP A 460 -5.28 1.42 -27.33
N PHE A 461 -5.04 2.37 -26.42
CA PHE A 461 -3.73 2.62 -25.86
C PHE A 461 -3.18 1.39 -25.10
N ILE A 462 -3.99 0.74 -24.27
CA ILE A 462 -3.60 -0.49 -23.57
C ILE A 462 -3.19 -1.58 -24.57
N HIS A 463 -3.89 -1.71 -25.69
CA HIS A 463 -3.63 -2.74 -26.69
C HIS A 463 -2.41 -2.47 -27.60
N SER A 464 -1.71 -1.36 -27.41
CA SER A 464 -0.46 -1.04 -28.13
C SER A 464 0.69 -2.01 -27.76
N ASP A 465 1.94 -1.60 -27.84
CA ASP A 465 3.10 -2.47 -27.60
C ASP A 465 3.09 -3.12 -26.19
N ARG A 466 3.16 -4.46 -26.16
CA ARG A 466 3.17 -5.25 -24.92
C ARG A 466 4.51 -5.22 -24.17
N SER A 467 5.58 -4.77 -24.80
CA SER A 467 6.90 -4.72 -24.18
C SER A 467 7.06 -3.53 -23.23
N ILE A 468 6.17 -2.53 -23.34
CA ILE A 468 6.19 -1.29 -22.59
C ILE A 468 5.14 -1.35 -21.47
N PHE A 469 5.52 -1.02 -20.25
CA PHE A 469 4.56 -0.83 -19.17
C PHE A 469 3.74 0.43 -19.40
N LYS A 470 2.43 0.31 -19.30
CA LYS A 470 1.48 1.40 -19.54
C LYS A 470 0.65 1.69 -18.31
N ILE A 471 0.23 2.92 -18.15
CA ILE A 471 -0.67 3.38 -17.09
C ILE A 471 -1.87 4.08 -17.74
N VAL A 472 -3.07 3.68 -17.33
CA VAL A 472 -4.30 4.44 -17.54
C VAL A 472 -4.71 4.97 -16.18
N ASP A 473 -4.54 6.27 -15.99
CA ASP A 473 -4.83 6.97 -14.74
C ASP A 473 -6.20 7.64 -14.82
N LEU A 474 -7.09 7.23 -13.94
CA LEU A 474 -8.47 7.69 -13.85
C LEU A 474 -8.62 8.57 -12.61
N ASP A 475 -8.37 9.86 -12.77
CA ASP A 475 -8.64 10.83 -11.69
C ASP A 475 -10.15 11.06 -11.56
N GLU A 476 -10.64 11.25 -10.34
CA GLU A 476 -12.07 11.28 -9.99
C GLU A 476 -12.85 10.05 -10.53
N ALA A 477 -12.25 8.85 -10.36
CA ALA A 477 -12.78 7.61 -10.91
C ALA A 477 -14.22 7.30 -10.47
N TRP A 478 -14.66 7.79 -9.31
CA TRP A 478 -16.01 7.61 -8.79
C TRP A 478 -17.10 8.06 -9.77
N ALA A 479 -16.84 9.12 -10.53
CA ALA A 479 -17.84 9.73 -11.42
C ALA A 479 -18.39 8.75 -12.46
N PHE A 480 -17.57 7.86 -12.98
CA PHE A 480 -18.02 6.86 -13.93
C PHE A 480 -18.11 5.44 -13.34
N LEU A 481 -17.41 5.12 -12.24
CA LEU A 481 -17.56 3.82 -11.55
C LEU A 481 -18.96 3.61 -10.96
N ASN A 482 -19.70 4.69 -10.71
CA ASN A 482 -21.06 4.65 -10.20
C ASN A 482 -22.12 4.39 -11.29
N VAL A 483 -21.75 4.45 -12.57
CA VAL A 483 -22.64 4.10 -13.68
C VAL A 483 -22.29 2.73 -14.27
N ALA A 484 -23.31 1.96 -14.70
CA ALA A 484 -23.14 0.58 -15.16
C ALA A 484 -22.15 0.44 -16.34
N GLN A 485 -22.14 1.40 -17.24
CA GLN A 485 -21.23 1.45 -18.39
C GLN A 485 -19.79 1.67 -17.95
N GLY A 486 -19.55 2.60 -17.03
CA GLY A 486 -18.23 2.89 -16.48
C GLY A 486 -17.66 1.73 -15.66
N GLU A 487 -18.49 1.08 -14.83
CA GLU A 487 -18.08 -0.13 -14.11
C GLU A 487 -17.68 -1.25 -15.08
N THR A 488 -18.48 -1.49 -16.11
CA THR A 488 -18.18 -2.51 -17.14
C THR A 488 -16.86 -2.19 -17.85
N LEU A 489 -16.63 -0.94 -18.18
CA LEU A 489 -15.41 -0.48 -18.85
C LEU A 489 -14.18 -0.61 -17.94
N SER A 490 -14.27 -0.20 -16.68
CA SER A 490 -13.19 -0.36 -15.70
C SER A 490 -12.79 -1.83 -15.53
N ASN A 491 -13.78 -2.73 -15.47
CA ASN A 491 -13.51 -4.15 -15.44
C ASN A 491 -12.81 -4.66 -16.72
N LYS A 492 -13.17 -4.13 -17.90
CA LYS A 492 -12.48 -4.45 -19.15
C LYS A 492 -11.05 -3.93 -19.16
N LEU A 493 -10.82 -2.68 -18.74
CA LEU A 493 -9.48 -2.07 -18.64
C LEU A 493 -8.57 -2.90 -17.72
N VAL A 494 -9.02 -3.26 -16.52
CA VAL A 494 -8.25 -4.04 -15.56
C VAL A 494 -7.92 -5.45 -16.08
N ARG A 495 -8.87 -6.10 -16.73
CA ARG A 495 -8.65 -7.45 -17.33
C ARG A 495 -7.69 -7.39 -18.53
N ALA A 496 -7.86 -6.39 -19.41
CA ALA A 496 -6.96 -6.18 -20.54
C ALA A 496 -5.55 -5.83 -20.06
N GLY A 497 -5.44 -4.99 -19.03
CA GLY A 497 -4.19 -4.52 -18.48
C GLY A 497 -3.22 -5.63 -18.11
N ARG A 498 -3.69 -6.70 -17.45
CA ARG A 498 -2.85 -7.84 -17.10
C ARG A 498 -2.16 -8.48 -18.30
N ALA A 499 -2.90 -8.68 -19.40
CA ALA A 499 -2.37 -9.33 -20.61
C ALA A 499 -1.45 -8.43 -21.43
N MET A 500 -1.56 -7.10 -21.23
CA MET A 500 -0.93 -6.06 -22.05
C MET A 500 0.11 -5.23 -21.28
N GLN A 501 0.48 -5.65 -20.07
CA GLN A 501 1.37 -4.90 -19.17
C GLN A 501 0.89 -3.45 -18.93
N ALA A 502 -0.39 -3.28 -18.65
CA ALA A 502 -0.98 -1.99 -18.37
C ALA A 502 -1.62 -1.94 -16.98
N GLY A 503 -1.24 -0.97 -16.17
CA GLY A 503 -1.85 -0.64 -14.89
C GLY A 503 -3.04 0.30 -15.07
N VAL A 504 -4.11 0.10 -14.29
CA VAL A 504 -5.22 1.05 -14.19
C VAL A 504 -5.19 1.65 -12.80
N TYR A 505 -5.02 2.96 -12.72
CA TYR A 505 -4.93 3.69 -11.47
C TYR A 505 -6.26 4.38 -11.21
N PHE A 506 -6.83 4.10 -10.05
CA PHE A 506 -8.09 4.68 -9.61
C PHE A 506 -7.81 5.68 -8.50
N VAL A 507 -8.02 6.96 -8.77
CA VAL A 507 -7.93 8.01 -7.76
C VAL A 507 -9.35 8.41 -7.37
N THR A 508 -9.72 8.19 -6.11
CA THR A 508 -11.09 8.43 -5.63
C THR A 508 -11.11 8.89 -4.18
N GLN A 509 -12.24 9.47 -3.76
CA GLN A 509 -12.40 9.98 -2.40
C GLN A 509 -12.84 8.90 -1.42
N SER A 510 -13.57 7.87 -1.91
CA SER A 510 -14.07 6.78 -1.09
C SER A 510 -13.48 5.43 -1.50
N SER A 511 -13.11 4.61 -0.52
CA SER A 511 -12.73 3.22 -0.74
C SER A 511 -13.89 2.37 -1.23
N GLY A 512 -15.13 2.79 -1.00
CA GLY A 512 -16.37 2.14 -1.45
C GLY A 512 -16.44 2.00 -2.96
N ASP A 513 -15.97 3.01 -3.69
CA ASP A 513 -16.03 3.03 -5.15
C ASP A 513 -15.26 1.87 -5.79
N VAL A 514 -14.13 1.48 -5.18
CA VAL A 514 -13.24 0.42 -5.66
C VAL A 514 -13.37 -0.90 -4.88
N SER A 515 -14.24 -0.95 -3.88
CA SER A 515 -14.44 -2.12 -3.00
C SER A 515 -15.36 -3.18 -3.60
N LYS A 516 -15.98 -2.94 -4.76
CA LYS A 516 -16.78 -3.95 -5.46
C LYS A 516 -15.91 -5.17 -5.77
N GLU A 517 -16.44 -6.39 -5.57
CA GLU A 517 -15.67 -7.64 -5.74
C GLU A 517 -15.00 -7.76 -7.11
N SER A 518 -15.64 -7.22 -8.15
CA SER A 518 -15.13 -7.23 -9.52
C SER A 518 -13.80 -6.45 -9.66
N LEU A 519 -13.59 -5.41 -8.87
CA LEU A 519 -12.39 -4.57 -8.88
C LEU A 519 -11.44 -4.91 -7.73
N LYS A 520 -11.95 -5.02 -6.49
CA LYS A 520 -11.17 -5.23 -5.26
C LYS A 520 -10.10 -6.33 -5.40
N ASN A 521 -10.48 -7.47 -5.97
CA ASN A 521 -9.59 -8.63 -6.13
C ASN A 521 -8.51 -8.45 -7.21
N ASN A 522 -8.57 -7.37 -7.98
CA ASN A 522 -7.63 -7.06 -9.04
C ASN A 522 -6.75 -5.85 -8.73
N ILE A 523 -6.90 -5.24 -7.55
CA ILE A 523 -6.07 -4.13 -7.12
C ILE A 523 -4.88 -4.69 -6.33
N GLY A 524 -3.68 -4.50 -6.87
CA GLY A 524 -2.43 -5.00 -6.29
C GLY A 524 -1.82 -4.00 -5.31
N LEU A 525 -1.73 -2.73 -5.70
CA LEU A 525 -1.23 -1.65 -4.84
C LEU A 525 -2.40 -0.83 -4.31
N LYS A 526 -2.42 -0.59 -3.00
CA LYS A 526 -3.45 0.23 -2.37
C LYS A 526 -2.79 1.32 -1.54
N PHE A 527 -3.24 2.54 -1.73
CA PHE A 527 -2.80 3.72 -0.99
C PHE A 527 -4.03 4.36 -0.34
N ALA A 528 -4.04 4.44 0.97
CA ALA A 528 -5.09 5.14 1.70
C ALA A 528 -4.51 6.34 2.46
N PHE A 529 -5.12 7.48 2.26
CA PHE A 529 -4.75 8.73 2.89
C PHE A 529 -5.71 9.03 4.04
N ARG A 530 -5.36 10.02 4.86
CA ARG A 530 -6.14 10.40 6.04
C ARG A 530 -7.64 10.51 5.75
N SER A 531 -8.44 9.93 6.61
CA SER A 531 -9.89 10.14 6.69
C SER A 531 -10.29 10.44 8.12
N THR A 532 -11.33 11.27 8.30
CA THR A 532 -11.89 11.63 9.61
C THR A 532 -13.26 10.99 9.87
N ASP A 533 -13.95 10.55 8.83
CA ASP A 533 -15.21 9.85 8.94
C ASP A 533 -15.00 8.39 9.37
N ILE A 534 -15.69 7.98 10.45
CA ILE A 534 -15.49 6.65 11.03
C ILE A 534 -15.98 5.52 10.12
N ASN A 535 -17.02 5.75 9.30
CA ASN A 535 -17.54 4.73 8.40
C ASN A 535 -16.57 4.53 7.23
N GLU A 536 -16.02 5.64 6.70
CA GLU A 536 -15.01 5.61 5.65
C GLU A 536 -13.71 4.95 6.16
N ILE A 537 -13.29 5.23 7.40
CA ILE A 537 -12.15 4.57 8.05
C ILE A 537 -12.38 3.06 8.12
N LYS A 538 -13.54 2.62 8.62
CA LYS A 538 -13.85 1.17 8.71
C LYS A 538 -13.91 0.50 7.35
N GLN A 539 -14.49 1.15 6.36
CA GLN A 539 -14.58 0.65 5.00
C GLN A 539 -13.19 0.53 4.34
N THR A 540 -12.34 1.53 4.57
CA THR A 540 -10.96 1.52 4.09
C THR A 540 -10.14 0.40 4.73
N LEU A 541 -10.24 0.19 6.05
CA LEU A 541 -9.56 -0.92 6.72
C LEU A 541 -10.03 -2.28 6.19
N GLU A 542 -11.34 -2.45 5.95
CA GLU A 542 -11.89 -3.66 5.33
C GLU A 542 -11.39 -3.85 3.88
N PHE A 543 -11.23 -2.77 3.12
CA PHE A 543 -10.66 -2.81 1.79
C PHE A 543 -9.20 -3.28 1.81
N PHE A 544 -8.43 -2.96 2.85
CA PHE A 544 -7.07 -3.43 3.09
C PHE A 544 -7.00 -4.82 3.71
N GLY A 545 -8.12 -5.38 4.16
CA GLY A 545 -8.16 -6.68 4.85
C GLY A 545 -7.65 -6.61 6.29
N ILE A 546 -7.69 -5.43 6.90
CA ILE A 546 -7.29 -5.14 8.29
C ILE A 546 -8.54 -5.14 9.17
N ASP A 547 -8.40 -5.53 10.43
CA ASP A 547 -9.51 -5.48 11.39
C ASP A 547 -10.01 -4.04 11.54
N LYS A 548 -11.24 -3.82 11.07
CA LYS A 548 -11.90 -2.52 11.04
C LYS A 548 -12.44 -2.06 12.39
N ASP A 549 -12.59 -2.99 13.33
CA ASP A 549 -13.16 -2.72 14.67
C ASP A 549 -12.08 -2.50 15.73
N ASP A 550 -10.81 -2.77 15.41
CA ASP A 550 -9.67 -2.41 16.25
C ASP A 550 -9.46 -0.89 16.27
N GLU A 551 -9.52 -0.31 17.48
CA GLU A 551 -9.38 1.13 17.70
C GLU A 551 -7.99 1.66 17.31
N ASN A 552 -6.93 0.87 17.44
CA ASN A 552 -5.57 1.26 17.05
C ASN A 552 -5.45 1.39 15.52
N ASN A 553 -6.04 0.46 14.76
CA ASN A 553 -6.08 0.54 13.32
C ASN A 553 -6.86 1.77 12.84
N GLN A 554 -8.01 2.05 13.46
CA GLN A 554 -8.81 3.24 13.15
C GLN A 554 -8.05 4.53 13.47
N LYS A 555 -7.40 4.58 14.63
CA LYS A 555 -6.59 5.72 15.05
C LYS A 555 -5.43 5.95 14.08
N ARG A 556 -4.73 4.89 13.67
CA ARG A 556 -3.60 4.97 12.75
C ARG A 556 -3.98 5.61 11.41
N LEU A 557 -5.12 5.25 10.84
CA LEU A 557 -5.60 5.86 9.58
C LEU A 557 -6.10 7.29 9.78
N ARG A 558 -6.70 7.61 10.93
CA ARG A 558 -7.17 8.96 11.27
C ARG A 558 -6.04 9.94 11.49
N ASP A 559 -4.96 9.49 12.14
CA ASP A 559 -3.86 10.33 12.60
C ASP A 559 -2.75 10.47 11.54
N LEU A 560 -2.93 9.95 10.33
CA LEU A 560 -1.99 10.16 9.22
C LEU A 560 -1.76 11.66 8.98
N GLU A 561 -0.52 12.06 8.86
CA GLU A 561 -0.10 13.41 8.53
C GLU A 561 -0.17 13.67 7.01
N ASN A 562 -0.04 14.93 6.62
CA ASN A 562 0.01 15.28 5.19
C ASN A 562 1.24 14.63 4.53
N GLY A 563 1.00 13.96 3.40
CA GLY A 563 2.03 13.19 2.69
C GLY A 563 2.27 11.80 3.25
N GLN A 564 1.56 11.38 4.29
CA GLN A 564 1.54 10.00 4.77
C GLN A 564 0.38 9.23 4.16
N CYS A 565 0.63 7.96 3.87
CA CYS A 565 -0.41 7.03 3.47
C CYS A 565 -0.22 5.65 4.09
N LEU A 566 -1.32 4.95 4.29
CA LEU A 566 -1.30 3.51 4.51
C LEU A 566 -1.11 2.84 3.15
N LEU A 567 -0.02 2.10 2.97
CA LEU A 567 0.30 1.38 1.74
C LEU A 567 0.09 -0.11 1.95
N GLN A 568 -0.60 -0.78 1.02
CA GLN A 568 -0.50 -2.22 0.83
C GLN A 568 0.31 -2.48 -0.44
N ASP A 569 1.43 -3.19 -0.30
CA ASP A 569 2.30 -3.56 -1.42
C ASP A 569 1.78 -4.77 -2.19
N LEU A 570 2.50 -5.18 -3.25
CA LEU A 570 2.13 -6.31 -4.10
C LEU A 570 2.13 -7.66 -3.36
N TYR A 571 2.79 -7.77 -2.22
CA TYR A 571 2.86 -8.99 -1.40
C TYR A 571 1.81 -9.01 -0.29
N GLY A 572 1.02 -7.96 -0.17
CA GLY A 572 -0.01 -7.81 0.86
C GLY A 572 0.52 -7.28 2.18
N CYS A 573 1.79 -6.88 2.25
CA CYS A 573 2.33 -6.21 3.42
C CYS A 573 1.73 -4.81 3.52
N VAL A 574 1.35 -4.42 4.74
CA VAL A 574 0.71 -3.12 5.00
C VAL A 574 1.54 -2.32 5.99
N GLY A 575 1.78 -1.04 5.69
CA GLY A 575 2.52 -0.14 6.56
C GLY A 575 2.28 1.33 6.22
N VAL A 576 2.64 2.23 7.14
CA VAL A 576 2.56 3.67 6.90
C VAL A 576 3.83 4.15 6.20
N VAL A 577 3.64 4.86 5.11
CA VAL A 577 4.71 5.44 4.29
C VAL A 577 4.60 6.95 4.31
N GLN A 578 5.71 7.61 4.61
CA GLN A 578 5.90 9.03 4.31
C GLN A 578 6.32 9.14 2.85
N ILE A 579 5.46 9.67 1.99
CA ILE A 579 5.77 9.92 0.59
C ILE A 579 6.82 11.04 0.50
N HIS A 580 7.88 10.80 -0.26
CA HIS A 580 9.00 11.73 -0.38
C HIS A 580 9.44 11.87 -1.85
N PRO A 581 9.30 13.04 -2.45
CA PRO A 581 9.54 13.25 -3.89
C PRO A 581 11.02 13.30 -4.28
N VAL A 582 11.96 13.29 -3.34
CA VAL A 582 13.41 13.45 -3.51
C VAL A 582 13.78 14.88 -3.92
N PHE A 583 13.11 15.43 -4.94
CA PHE A 583 13.39 16.76 -5.49
C PHE A 583 12.28 17.74 -5.12
N GLU A 584 12.67 18.94 -4.70
CA GLU A 584 11.75 20.00 -4.28
C GLU A 584 10.89 20.50 -5.46
N GLU A 585 11.42 20.46 -6.67
CA GLU A 585 10.72 20.82 -7.90
C GLU A 585 9.46 19.96 -8.11
N LEU A 586 9.50 18.68 -7.73
CA LEU A 586 8.34 17.79 -7.82
C LEU A 586 7.25 18.14 -6.80
N LEU A 587 7.63 18.72 -5.63
CA LEU A 587 6.63 19.26 -4.69
C LEU A 587 5.81 20.36 -5.34
N HIS A 588 6.47 21.24 -6.09
CA HIS A 588 5.80 22.34 -6.79
C HIS A 588 5.01 21.86 -8.00
N ALA A 589 5.57 20.92 -8.78
CA ALA A 589 4.93 20.41 -9.99
C ALA A 589 3.63 19.64 -9.70
N PHE A 590 3.57 18.94 -8.55
CA PHE A 590 2.43 18.08 -8.18
C PHE A 590 1.52 18.67 -7.10
N ASP A 591 1.80 19.90 -6.64
CA ASP A 591 0.93 20.60 -5.68
C ASP A 591 -0.33 21.11 -6.39
N THR A 592 -1.46 20.47 -6.08
CA THR A 592 -2.78 20.83 -6.64
C THR A 592 -3.51 21.88 -5.80
N ARG A 593 -2.87 22.42 -4.75
CA ARG A 593 -3.47 23.49 -3.93
C ARG A 593 -3.48 24.81 -4.71
N PRO A 594 -4.55 25.62 -4.57
CA PRO A 594 -4.56 26.95 -5.20
C PRO A 594 -3.39 27.79 -4.66
N PRO A 595 -2.73 28.59 -5.51
CA PRO A 595 -1.62 29.43 -5.08
C PRO A 595 -2.11 30.37 -3.98
N ILE A 596 -1.43 30.33 -2.82
CA ILE A 596 -1.69 31.27 -1.75
C ILE A 596 -1.31 32.65 -2.29
N GLN A 597 -2.30 33.54 -2.45
CA GLN A 597 -2.00 34.95 -2.67
C GLN A 597 -1.19 35.44 -1.46
N ARG A 598 0.12 35.50 -1.61
CA ARG A 598 0.95 36.25 -0.66
C ARG A 598 0.55 37.71 -0.79
N ASN A 599 -0.33 38.18 0.09
CA ASN A 599 -0.42 39.59 0.34
C ASN A 599 0.98 39.98 0.82
N GLU A 600 1.68 40.74 -0.01
CA GLU A 600 2.88 41.46 0.37
C GLU A 600 2.47 42.36 1.55
N VAL A 601 2.75 41.88 2.75
CA VAL A 601 2.78 42.77 3.92
C VAL A 601 4.19 43.37 3.92
N GLU A 602 4.27 44.66 3.50
CA GLU A 602 5.43 45.53 3.65
C GLU A 602 5.96 45.55 5.09
#